data_55a91030c1451013a9391a4ac23266bd
#
_entry.id   55a91030c1451013a9391a4ac23266bd
#
_cell.length_a   1.000
_cell.length_b   1.000
_cell.length_c   1.000
_cell.angle_alpha   90.00
_cell.angle_beta   90.00
_cell.angle_gamma   90.00
#
_symmetry.space_group_name_H-M   'P 1'
#
loop_
_entity.id
_entity.type
_entity.pdbx_description
1 polymer ?
#
loop_
_entity_poly.entity_id
_entity_poly.type
_entity_poly.pdbx_seq_one_letter_code
_entity_poly.pdbx_strand_id
1 'polypeptide(L)'
;SFIFESVEKGITRGRYTIFGKDPDKIWEFNNENVYQIKKGVKKKINGQTVNIINNIINNFKFKTPKGLPQICSLISGYFSYDCIRHIEKIRDTCKDDLKIPDIRLMRPTTLVIHDNVKKKMYFIKNVFTDEKINNYEKKYNIIEDEINLLVIQSKMSYFKKLQKNKNK
;
A
#
# COMPACT_ATOMS: atom_id res chain seq x y z
N SER A 1 2.12 6.98 -2.64
CA SER A 1 2.59 5.81 -3.41
C SER A 1 3.85 5.26 -2.79
N PHE A 2 4.14 3.99 -3.04
CA PHE A 2 5.36 3.29 -2.64
C PHE A 2 5.78 2.30 -3.72
N ILE A 3 7.05 1.89 -3.67
CA ILE A 3 7.58 0.77 -4.43
C ILE A 3 8.43 -0.09 -3.50
N PHE A 4 8.20 -1.40 -3.55
CA PHE A 4 9.07 -2.39 -2.90
C PHE A 4 9.71 -3.24 -3.99
N GLU A 5 11.01 -3.18 -4.06
CA GLU A 5 11.81 -3.97 -4.98
C GLU A 5 12.83 -4.78 -4.17
N SER A 6 12.91 -6.06 -4.44
CA SER A 6 13.96 -6.90 -3.88
C SER A 6 15.09 -7.09 -4.88
N VAL A 7 16.31 -6.85 -4.43
CA VAL A 7 17.53 -6.98 -5.24
C VAL A 7 17.94 -8.45 -5.37
N GLU A 8 17.54 -9.32 -4.43
CA GLU A 8 17.86 -10.74 -4.48
C GLU A 8 17.04 -11.47 -5.54
N LYS A 9 17.72 -12.05 -6.53
CA LYS A 9 17.09 -12.91 -7.56
C LYS A 9 16.93 -14.32 -7.00
N GLY A 10 15.75 -14.67 -6.49
CA GLY A 10 15.48 -16.00 -5.94
C GLY A 10 14.03 -16.45 -6.07
N ILE A 11 13.78 -17.75 -5.92
CA ILE A 11 12.42 -18.34 -5.99
C ILE A 11 11.60 -17.92 -4.74
N THR A 12 12.26 -17.79 -3.59
CA THR A 12 11.63 -17.47 -2.30
C THR A 12 11.87 -16.03 -1.87
N ARG A 13 13.05 -15.48 -2.16
CA ARG A 13 13.41 -14.08 -1.87
C ARG A 13 13.50 -13.30 -3.17
N GLY A 14 13.03 -12.07 -3.19
CA GLY A 14 13.08 -11.22 -4.39
C GLY A 14 12.08 -11.59 -5.49
N ARG A 15 11.07 -12.39 -5.17
CA ARG A 15 10.08 -12.83 -6.15
C ARG A 15 9.23 -11.70 -6.69
N TYR A 16 8.83 -10.74 -5.86
CA TYR A 16 7.88 -9.72 -6.25
C TYR A 16 8.50 -8.32 -6.19
N THR A 17 8.22 -7.54 -7.23
CA THR A 17 8.31 -6.08 -7.17
C THR A 17 6.90 -5.54 -7.08
N ILE A 18 6.63 -4.66 -6.10
CA ILE A 18 5.28 -4.19 -5.78
C ILE A 18 5.28 -2.66 -5.83
N PHE A 19 4.43 -2.10 -6.67
CA PHE A 19 4.09 -0.69 -6.66
C PHE A 19 2.67 -0.51 -6.14
N GLY A 20 2.48 0.43 -5.18
CA GLY A 20 1.17 0.73 -4.63
C GLY A 20 0.89 2.23 -4.62
N LYS A 21 -0.36 2.60 -4.96
CA LYS A 21 -0.82 3.98 -4.96
C LYS A 21 -2.31 4.10 -4.59
N ASP A 22 -2.77 5.35 -4.51
CA ASP A 22 -4.16 5.72 -4.25
C ASP A 22 -4.71 5.07 -2.97
N PRO A 23 -4.10 5.31 -1.78
CA PRO A 23 -4.59 4.72 -0.55
C PRO A 23 -5.98 5.29 -0.21
N ASP A 24 -6.92 4.41 0.14
CA ASP A 24 -8.23 4.82 0.65
C ASP A 24 -8.19 5.19 2.13
N LYS A 25 -7.24 4.62 2.87
CA LYS A 25 -6.93 4.95 4.27
C LYS A 25 -5.43 5.03 4.51
N ILE A 26 -5.05 6.01 5.33
CA ILE A 26 -3.71 6.13 5.90
C ILE A 26 -3.88 6.27 7.41
N TRP A 27 -3.01 5.62 8.17
CA TRP A 27 -2.93 5.77 9.63
C TRP A 27 -1.55 6.32 9.97
N GLU A 28 -1.53 7.37 10.80
CA GLU A 28 -0.33 8.02 11.32
C GLU A 28 -0.36 7.98 12.83
N PHE A 29 0.73 7.52 13.41
CA PHE A 29 0.93 7.41 14.84
C PHE A 29 2.08 8.35 15.21
N ASN A 30 1.79 9.35 16.02
CA ASN A 30 2.74 10.35 16.50
C ASN A 30 2.66 10.39 18.02
N ASN A 31 3.64 9.86 18.72
CA ASN A 31 3.59 9.72 20.17
C ASN A 31 2.26 9.03 20.59
N GLU A 32 1.49 9.64 21.49
CA GLU A 32 0.22 9.10 21.95
C GLU A 32 -0.97 9.38 21.01
N ASN A 33 -0.75 10.09 19.90
CA ASN A 33 -1.81 10.50 19.00
C ASN A 33 -1.87 9.63 17.77
N VAL A 34 -3.03 9.05 17.50
CA VAL A 34 -3.28 8.28 16.29
C VAL A 34 -4.29 9.01 15.42
N TYR A 35 -3.97 9.10 14.14
CA TYR A 35 -4.83 9.74 13.15
C TYR A 35 -5.13 8.77 12.00
N GLN A 36 -6.37 8.79 11.54
CA GLN A 36 -6.75 8.18 10.27
C GLN A 36 -7.03 9.28 9.25
N ILE A 37 -6.45 9.14 8.09
CA ILE A 37 -6.69 10.00 6.95
C ILE A 37 -7.51 9.22 5.93
N LYS A 38 -8.68 9.75 5.57
CA LYS A 38 -9.58 9.19 4.57
C LYS A 38 -10.07 10.32 3.67
N LYS A 39 -9.91 10.18 2.34
CA LYS A 39 -10.28 11.22 1.36
C LYS A 39 -9.71 12.61 1.71
N GLY A 40 -8.47 12.67 2.21
CA GLY A 40 -7.81 13.91 2.61
C GLY A 40 -8.22 14.44 3.99
N VAL A 41 -9.26 13.91 4.60
CA VAL A 41 -9.73 14.33 5.94
C VAL A 41 -8.96 13.56 7.01
N LYS A 42 -8.25 14.28 7.88
CA LYS A 42 -7.52 13.74 9.04
C LYS A 42 -8.40 13.74 10.28
N LYS A 43 -8.64 12.56 10.85
CA LYS A 43 -9.46 12.37 12.05
C LYS A 43 -8.65 11.67 13.13
N LYS A 44 -8.67 12.17 14.36
CA LYS A 44 -8.05 11.51 15.52
C LYS A 44 -8.83 10.26 15.89
N ILE A 45 -8.09 9.18 16.18
CA ILE A 45 -8.62 7.92 16.72
C ILE A 45 -8.20 7.84 18.19
N ASN A 46 -9.15 7.57 19.08
CA ASN A 46 -8.88 7.36 20.49
C ASN A 46 -8.56 5.89 20.77
N GLY A 47 -7.61 5.65 21.65
CA GLY A 47 -7.22 4.30 22.08
C GLY A 47 -5.70 4.12 22.12
N GLN A 48 -5.28 3.04 22.72
CA GLN A 48 -3.85 2.66 22.78
C GLN A 48 -3.36 2.22 21.40
N THR A 49 -2.15 2.61 21.03
CA THR A 49 -1.51 2.31 19.75
C THR A 49 -1.59 0.83 19.39
N VAL A 50 -1.21 -0.05 20.30
CA VAL A 50 -1.20 -1.51 20.06
C VAL A 50 -2.61 -2.02 19.75
N ASN A 51 -3.62 -1.58 20.47
CA ASN A 51 -5.01 -1.98 20.25
C ASN A 51 -5.52 -1.49 18.88
N ILE A 52 -5.15 -0.26 18.50
CA ILE A 52 -5.52 0.29 17.18
C ILE A 52 -4.87 -0.51 16.05
N ILE A 53 -3.58 -0.84 16.17
CA ILE A 53 -2.87 -1.67 15.17
C ILE A 53 -3.52 -3.05 15.07
N ASN A 54 -3.79 -3.71 16.20
CA ASN A 54 -4.47 -5.00 16.22
C ASN A 54 -5.85 -4.93 15.55
N ASN A 55 -6.61 -3.87 15.78
CA ASN A 55 -7.89 -3.65 15.12
C ASN A 55 -7.74 -3.46 13.61
N ILE A 56 -6.73 -2.72 13.16
CA ILE A 56 -6.44 -2.54 11.74
C ILE A 56 -6.15 -3.89 11.10
N ILE A 57 -5.29 -4.72 11.71
CA ILE A 57 -4.91 -6.04 11.20
C ILE A 57 -6.10 -7.01 11.22
N ASN A 58 -6.82 -7.08 12.33
CA ASN A 58 -7.95 -8.00 12.49
C ASN A 58 -9.13 -7.67 11.57
N ASN A 59 -9.32 -6.40 11.23
CA ASN A 59 -10.35 -5.95 10.29
C ASN A 59 -9.90 -6.05 8.82
N PHE A 60 -8.60 -6.24 8.57
CA PHE A 60 -8.07 -6.47 7.24
C PHE A 60 -8.21 -7.96 6.86
N LYS A 61 -9.46 -8.41 6.71
CA LYS A 61 -9.77 -9.77 6.27
C LYS A 61 -9.90 -9.78 4.75
N PHE A 62 -9.11 -10.64 4.12
CA PHE A 62 -9.06 -10.75 2.68
C PHE A 62 -8.90 -12.22 2.26
N LYS A 63 -9.71 -12.66 1.30
CA LYS A 63 -9.57 -13.96 0.67
C LYS A 63 -8.98 -13.77 -0.72
N THR A 64 -7.80 -14.30 -0.95
CA THR A 64 -7.12 -14.19 -2.25
C THR A 64 -7.95 -14.85 -3.35
N PRO A 65 -8.34 -14.14 -4.40
CA PRO A 65 -9.00 -14.74 -5.55
C PRO A 65 -8.09 -15.77 -6.24
N LYS A 66 -8.69 -16.82 -6.80
CA LYS A 66 -7.96 -17.85 -7.54
C LYS A 66 -7.17 -17.22 -8.70
N GLY A 67 -5.90 -17.55 -8.81
CA GLY A 67 -5.02 -17.06 -9.88
C GLY A 67 -4.25 -15.77 -9.57
N LEU A 68 -4.59 -15.06 -8.48
CA LEU A 68 -3.83 -13.89 -8.03
C LEU A 68 -2.76 -14.27 -6.98
N PRO A 69 -1.68 -13.47 -6.87
CA PRO A 69 -0.72 -13.63 -5.78
C PRO A 69 -1.34 -13.24 -4.43
N GLN A 70 -0.89 -13.86 -3.34
CA GLN A 70 -1.41 -13.56 -1.97
C GLN A 70 -1.28 -12.09 -1.58
N ILE A 71 -0.28 -11.39 -2.15
CA ILE A 71 -0.01 -9.97 -1.92
C ILE A 71 -0.89 -9.04 -2.78
N CYS A 72 -1.95 -9.55 -3.43
CA CYS A 72 -2.87 -8.75 -4.27
C CYS A 72 -3.73 -7.77 -3.44
N SER A 73 -3.71 -7.87 -2.13
CA SER A 73 -4.21 -6.87 -1.20
C SER A 73 -3.29 -6.84 0.01
N LEU A 74 -2.96 -5.65 0.51
CA LEU A 74 -2.01 -5.49 1.62
C LEU A 74 -2.21 -4.15 2.35
N ILE A 75 -1.67 -4.07 3.55
CA ILE A 75 -1.36 -2.83 4.25
C ILE A 75 0.15 -2.64 4.16
N SER A 76 0.58 -1.45 3.80
CA SER A 76 1.98 -1.09 3.58
C SER A 76 2.35 0.11 4.44
N GLY A 77 3.59 0.18 4.88
CA GLY A 77 4.07 1.32 5.65
C GLY A 77 5.41 1.05 6.31
N TYR A 78 5.68 1.84 7.34
CA TYR A 78 6.88 1.69 8.14
C TYR A 78 6.60 1.83 9.64
N PHE A 79 7.47 1.25 10.41
CA PHE A 79 7.64 1.44 11.84
C PHE A 79 9.02 2.07 12.03
N SER A 80 9.10 3.26 12.62
CA SER A 80 10.36 3.91 12.95
C SER A 80 11.04 3.18 14.13
N TYR A 81 12.27 3.52 14.41
CA TYR A 81 12.95 3.02 15.60
C TYR A 81 12.22 3.44 16.88
N ASP A 82 11.70 4.67 16.92
CA ASP A 82 11.01 5.24 18.08
C ASP A 82 9.62 4.65 18.33
N CYS A 83 9.09 3.79 17.43
CA CYS A 83 7.82 3.10 17.65
C CYS A 83 7.82 2.25 18.95
N ILE A 84 9.00 1.88 19.48
CA ILE A 84 9.12 1.17 20.75
C ILE A 84 8.54 1.98 21.92
N ARG A 85 8.53 3.31 21.85
CA ARG A 85 7.95 4.21 22.88
C ARG A 85 6.44 4.06 23.04
N HIS A 86 5.76 3.50 22.04
CA HIS A 86 4.33 3.15 22.14
C HIS A 86 4.07 1.90 23.02
N ILE A 87 5.12 1.15 23.33
CA ILE A 87 5.05 -0.11 24.10
C ILE A 87 5.77 0.06 25.43
N GLU A 88 6.95 0.69 25.43
CA GLU A 88 7.81 0.83 26.59
C GLU A 88 8.00 2.29 26.99
N LYS A 89 8.11 2.56 28.30
CA LYS A 89 8.42 3.91 28.83
C LYS A 89 9.90 4.20 28.72
N ILE A 90 10.35 4.63 27.54
CA ILE A 90 11.72 5.04 27.28
C ILE A 90 11.77 6.57 27.26
N ARG A 91 12.79 7.15 27.91
CA ARG A 91 13.00 8.61 27.91
C ARG A 91 13.21 9.12 26.49
N ASP A 92 12.52 10.19 26.15
CA ASP A 92 12.76 10.94 24.93
C ASP A 92 13.76 12.05 25.22
N THR A 93 15.02 11.82 24.87
CA THR A 93 16.12 12.78 25.09
C THR A 93 16.56 13.45 23.80
N CYS A 94 16.10 12.98 22.66
CA CYS A 94 16.49 13.49 21.35
C CYS A 94 15.49 14.53 20.83
N LYS A 95 16.01 15.57 20.16
CA LYS A 95 15.15 16.55 19.50
C LYS A 95 14.55 15.94 18.24
N ASP A 96 13.24 15.92 18.15
CA ASP A 96 12.53 15.57 16.91
C ASP A 96 12.53 16.79 15.97
N ASP A 97 13.46 16.81 15.04
CA ASP A 97 13.60 17.85 14.02
C ASP A 97 12.92 17.46 12.69
N LEU A 98 12.68 16.18 12.45
CA LEU A 98 12.08 15.66 11.22
C LEU A 98 10.55 15.67 11.23
N LYS A 99 9.93 15.59 12.41
CA LYS A 99 8.46 15.52 12.61
C LYS A 99 7.78 14.44 11.75
N ILE A 100 8.45 13.30 11.61
CA ILE A 100 7.96 12.15 10.87
C ILE A 100 7.12 11.27 11.83
N PRO A 101 5.98 10.74 11.42
CA PRO A 101 5.22 9.80 12.25
C PRO A 101 6.06 8.60 12.69
N ASP A 102 5.89 8.15 13.94
CA ASP A 102 6.56 6.94 14.46
C ASP A 102 6.15 5.70 13.67
N ILE A 103 4.86 5.65 13.30
CA ILE A 103 4.33 4.58 12.46
C ILE A 103 3.43 5.22 11.40
N ARG A 104 3.63 4.83 10.16
CA ARG A 104 2.72 5.22 9.09
C ARG A 104 2.32 4.00 8.27
N LEU A 105 1.04 3.69 8.27
CA LEU A 105 0.45 2.59 7.53
C LEU A 105 -0.50 3.13 6.47
N MET A 106 -0.58 2.48 5.31
CA MET A 106 -1.53 2.83 4.26
C MET A 106 -2.14 1.58 3.65
N ARG A 107 -3.39 1.72 3.20
CA ARG A 107 -4.13 0.67 2.49
C ARG A 107 -4.30 1.09 1.01
N PRO A 108 -3.40 0.66 0.11
CA PRO A 108 -3.46 1.04 -1.29
C PRO A 108 -4.66 0.40 -1.97
N THR A 109 -5.34 1.15 -2.84
CA THR A 109 -6.40 0.60 -3.70
C THR A 109 -5.84 0.09 -5.02
N THR A 110 -4.76 0.68 -5.51
CA THR A 110 -4.13 0.30 -6.77
C THR A 110 -2.80 -0.38 -6.51
N LEU A 111 -2.61 -1.58 -7.05
CA LEU A 111 -1.35 -2.31 -6.98
C LEU A 111 -0.92 -2.75 -8.38
N VAL A 112 0.37 -2.59 -8.67
CA VAL A 112 1.03 -3.21 -9.81
C VAL A 112 2.09 -4.15 -9.25
N ILE A 113 1.96 -5.44 -9.56
CA ILE A 113 2.82 -6.48 -9.02
C ILE A 113 3.52 -7.19 -10.17
N HIS A 114 4.85 -7.19 -10.16
CA HIS A 114 5.64 -8.00 -11.05
C HIS A 114 6.10 -9.28 -10.34
N ASP A 115 5.67 -10.44 -10.83
CA ASP A 115 6.16 -11.74 -10.38
C ASP A 115 7.41 -12.11 -11.20
N ASN A 116 8.58 -11.95 -10.60
CA ASN A 116 9.87 -12.22 -11.24
C ASN A 116 10.06 -13.70 -11.62
N VAL A 117 9.40 -14.62 -10.92
CA VAL A 117 9.47 -16.06 -11.19
C VAL A 117 8.54 -16.44 -12.34
N LYS A 118 7.28 -16.03 -12.26
CA LYS A 118 6.28 -16.34 -13.31
C LYS A 118 6.40 -15.43 -14.54
N LYS A 119 7.22 -14.37 -14.49
CA LYS A 119 7.35 -13.34 -15.54
C LYS A 119 6.01 -12.73 -15.92
N LYS A 120 5.17 -12.46 -14.91
CA LYS A 120 3.84 -11.90 -15.08
C LYS A 120 3.71 -10.57 -14.33
N MET A 121 2.97 -9.65 -14.94
CA MET A 121 2.52 -8.42 -14.28
C MET A 121 1.04 -8.54 -13.94
N TYR A 122 0.68 -8.11 -12.74
CA TYR A 122 -0.69 -8.04 -12.27
C TYR A 122 -1.03 -6.57 -12.04
N PHE A 123 -2.15 -6.12 -12.62
CA PHE A 123 -2.73 -4.80 -12.37
C PHE A 123 -3.99 -5.04 -11.55
N ILE A 124 -4.03 -4.48 -10.36
CA ILE A 124 -5.04 -4.80 -9.37
C ILE A 124 -5.65 -3.52 -8.83
N LYS A 125 -6.97 -3.46 -8.77
CA LYS A 125 -7.72 -2.42 -8.08
C LYS A 125 -8.55 -3.05 -6.99
N ASN A 126 -8.19 -2.77 -5.74
CA ASN A 126 -8.92 -3.24 -4.56
C ASN A 126 -10.10 -2.31 -4.25
N VAL A 127 -11.25 -2.88 -4.00
CA VAL A 127 -12.44 -2.18 -3.52
C VAL A 127 -12.73 -2.67 -2.11
N PHE A 128 -12.65 -1.76 -1.15
CA PHE A 128 -12.93 -2.08 0.25
C PHE A 128 -14.37 -1.72 0.58
N THR A 129 -15.07 -2.64 1.24
CA THR A 129 -16.53 -2.55 1.52
C THR A 129 -16.88 -1.66 2.72
N ASP A 130 -15.93 -0.91 3.26
CA ASP A 130 -16.16 0.04 4.35
C ASP A 130 -17.09 1.21 3.95
N GLU A 131 -17.39 1.35 2.67
CA GLU A 131 -18.36 2.31 2.14
C GLU A 131 -19.51 1.56 1.49
N LYS A 132 -20.73 2.06 1.70
CA LYS A 132 -21.88 1.56 0.96
C LYS A 132 -21.67 1.86 -0.54
N ILE A 133 -21.69 0.82 -1.35
CA ILE A 133 -21.62 0.94 -2.81
C ILE A 133 -23.05 0.87 -3.31
N ASN A 134 -23.58 2.00 -3.77
CA ASN A 134 -24.95 2.11 -4.24
C ASN A 134 -25.18 1.42 -5.60
N ASN A 135 -24.13 1.33 -6.41
CA ASN A 135 -24.20 0.68 -7.73
C ASN A 135 -22.88 -0.03 -8.02
N TYR A 136 -22.88 -1.35 -7.87
CA TYR A 136 -21.69 -2.18 -8.06
C TYR A 136 -21.28 -2.26 -9.55
N GLU A 137 -22.22 -2.32 -10.47
CA GLU A 137 -21.97 -2.41 -11.92
C GLU A 137 -21.26 -1.14 -12.43
N LYS A 138 -21.80 0.03 -12.10
CA LYS A 138 -21.17 1.32 -12.44
C LYS A 138 -19.76 1.43 -11.84
N LYS A 139 -19.58 0.97 -10.59
CA LYS A 139 -18.29 0.98 -9.93
C LYS A 139 -17.31 0.04 -10.61
N TYR A 140 -17.76 -1.15 -11.03
CA TYR A 140 -16.96 -2.13 -11.76
C TYR A 140 -16.47 -1.56 -13.09
N ASN A 141 -17.34 -0.98 -13.90
CA ASN A 141 -16.99 -0.41 -15.21
C ASN A 141 -15.92 0.69 -15.07
N ILE A 142 -16.07 1.60 -14.10
CA ILE A 142 -15.06 2.65 -13.83
C ILE A 142 -13.69 2.02 -13.48
N ILE A 143 -13.70 0.97 -12.66
CA ILE A 143 -12.45 0.30 -12.24
C ILE A 143 -11.83 -0.45 -13.41
N GLU A 144 -12.61 -1.09 -14.26
CA GLU A 144 -12.13 -1.77 -15.45
C GLU A 144 -11.44 -0.78 -16.40
N ASP A 145 -12.03 0.38 -16.64
CA ASP A 145 -11.42 1.45 -17.42
C ASP A 145 -10.10 1.95 -16.81
N GLU A 146 -10.07 2.16 -15.49
CA GLU A 146 -8.84 2.56 -14.77
C GLU A 146 -7.72 1.51 -14.93
N ILE A 147 -8.04 0.21 -14.85
CA ILE A 147 -7.07 -0.87 -15.03
C ILE A 147 -6.59 -0.90 -16.49
N ASN A 148 -7.49 -0.81 -17.47
CA ASN A 148 -7.14 -0.78 -18.87
C ASN A 148 -6.21 0.38 -19.21
N LEU A 149 -6.46 1.57 -18.67
CA LEU A 149 -5.59 2.73 -18.81
C LEU A 149 -4.18 2.48 -18.24
N LEU A 150 -4.07 1.87 -17.05
CA LEU A 150 -2.78 1.50 -16.46
C LEU A 150 -2.00 0.52 -17.34
N VAL A 151 -2.67 -0.48 -17.91
CA VAL A 151 -2.06 -1.45 -18.82
C VAL A 151 -1.53 -0.76 -20.09
N ILE A 152 -2.31 0.14 -20.69
CA ILE A 152 -1.91 0.92 -21.87
C ILE A 152 -0.69 1.79 -21.55
N GLN A 153 -0.72 2.53 -20.46
CA GLN A 153 0.39 3.40 -20.03
C GLN A 153 1.68 2.60 -19.81
N SER A 154 1.60 1.42 -19.22
CA SER A 154 2.75 0.55 -19.01
C SER A 154 3.37 0.08 -20.32
N LYS A 155 2.55 -0.30 -21.30
CA LYS A 155 3.00 -0.70 -22.64
C LYS A 155 3.66 0.47 -23.39
N MET A 156 3.05 1.65 -23.36
CA MET A 156 3.59 2.84 -24.02
C MET A 156 4.96 3.25 -23.44
N SER A 157 5.12 3.19 -22.12
CA SER A 157 6.41 3.48 -21.46
C SER A 157 7.50 2.49 -21.90
N TYR A 158 7.16 1.20 -22.03
CA TYR A 158 8.07 0.19 -22.52
C TYR A 158 8.52 0.44 -23.97
N PHE A 159 7.59 0.75 -24.88
CA PHE A 159 7.90 1.06 -26.28
C PHE A 159 8.79 2.31 -26.42
N LYS A 160 8.53 3.38 -25.67
CA LYS A 160 9.38 4.57 -25.65
C LYS A 160 10.82 4.24 -25.22
N LYS A 161 11.00 3.36 -24.25
CA LYS A 161 12.32 2.92 -23.77
C LYS A 161 13.06 2.10 -24.82
N LEU A 162 12.35 1.23 -25.55
CA LEU A 162 12.93 0.44 -26.65
C LEU A 162 13.42 1.31 -27.81
N GLN A 163 12.65 2.33 -28.19
CA GLN A 163 13.05 3.29 -29.24
C GLN A 163 14.29 4.11 -28.83
N LYS A 164 14.37 4.54 -27.57
CA LYS A 164 15.55 5.26 -27.05
C LYS A 164 16.82 4.42 -27.06
N ASN A 165 16.70 3.11 -26.85
CA ASN A 165 17.84 2.18 -26.86
C ASN A 165 18.28 1.75 -28.27
N LYS A 166 17.42 1.91 -29.29
CA LYS A 166 17.78 1.66 -30.69
C LYS A 166 18.51 2.85 -31.36
N ASN A 167 18.39 4.03 -30.74
CA ASN A 167 19.01 5.26 -31.24
C ASN A 167 20.31 5.63 -30.48
N LYS A 168 20.84 4.70 -29.71
CA LYS A 168 22.18 4.71 -29.12
C LYS A 168 23.03 3.60 -29.73
#